data_fce267eb916fba11b77b107ef8ed31b5
#
_entry.id   fce267eb916fba11b77b107ef8ed31b5
#
_cell.length_a   1.000
_cell.length_b   1.000
_cell.length_c   1.000
_cell.angle_alpha   90.00
_cell.angle_beta   90.00
_cell.angle_gamma   90.00
#
_symmetry.space_group_name_H-M   'P 1'
#
loop_
_entity.id
_entity.type
_entity.pdbx_description
1 polymer ?
#
loop_
_entity_poly.entity_id
_entity_poly.type
_entity_poly.pdbx_seq_one_letter_code
_entity_poly.pdbx_strand_id
1 'polypeptide(L)'
;GTQLGTSNATSLAARVNDANSWGADYFISLHTNASGEPTPTGSEALVFSQPSVAASLGTDILGWLNRLTGLRNRGVVTRSGLYVLRKTRMPAVLVELGFITNPNDARLMSNDHELFAEAIYNGILEYLGLL
;
A
#
# COMPACT_ATOMS: atom_id res chain seq x y z
N GLY A 1 -15.13 -4.79 -2.59
CA GLY A 1 -15.18 -6.00 -1.78
C GLY A 1 -16.23 -5.93 -0.69
N THR A 2 -16.36 -6.98 0.05
CA THR A 2 -17.33 -7.05 1.13
C THR A 2 -16.88 -6.17 2.30
N GLN A 3 -17.81 -5.40 2.84
CA GLN A 3 -17.54 -4.61 4.03
C GLN A 3 -17.45 -5.55 5.24
N LEU A 4 -16.34 -5.45 6.00
CA LEU A 4 -16.07 -6.32 7.14
C LEU A 4 -16.53 -5.74 8.48
N GLY A 5 -17.06 -4.50 8.48
CA GLY A 5 -17.54 -3.83 9.69
C GLY A 5 -18.52 -2.73 9.37
N THR A 6 -19.16 -2.15 10.41
CA THR A 6 -20.21 -1.14 10.28
C THR A 6 -19.70 0.29 10.32
N SER A 7 -18.41 0.49 10.64
CA SER A 7 -17.74 1.80 10.68
C SER A 7 -16.29 1.61 10.27
N ASN A 8 -15.56 2.73 10.03
CA ASN A 8 -14.13 2.64 9.72
C ASN A 8 -13.36 1.90 10.82
N ALA A 9 -13.61 2.26 12.09
CA ALA A 9 -12.92 1.62 13.21
C ALA A 9 -13.23 0.13 13.30
N THR A 10 -14.49 -0.26 13.20
CA THR A 10 -14.91 -1.67 13.23
C THR A 10 -14.41 -2.43 12.00
N SER A 11 -14.41 -1.79 10.84
CA SER A 11 -13.92 -2.40 9.59
C SER A 11 -12.41 -2.65 9.67
N LEU A 12 -11.63 -1.69 10.18
CA LEU A 12 -10.19 -1.84 10.35
C LEU A 12 -9.89 -2.95 11.37
N ALA A 13 -10.61 -2.98 12.48
CA ALA A 13 -10.45 -4.02 13.50
C ALA A 13 -10.77 -5.41 12.93
N ALA A 14 -11.84 -5.53 12.15
CA ALA A 14 -12.22 -6.79 11.53
C ALA A 14 -11.16 -7.30 10.55
N ARG A 15 -10.60 -6.42 9.74
CA ARG A 15 -9.53 -6.77 8.79
C ARG A 15 -8.27 -7.23 9.49
N VAL A 16 -7.86 -6.52 10.53
CA VAL A 16 -6.68 -6.87 11.33
C VAL A 16 -6.91 -8.20 12.05
N ASN A 17 -8.07 -8.37 12.69
CA ASN A 17 -8.38 -9.60 13.40
C ASN A 17 -8.45 -10.81 12.47
N ASP A 18 -9.02 -10.62 11.28
CA ASP A 18 -9.10 -11.67 10.27
C ASP A 18 -7.70 -12.11 9.83
N ALA A 19 -6.82 -11.16 9.49
CA ALA A 19 -5.46 -11.45 9.10
C ALA A 19 -4.67 -12.14 10.22
N ASN A 20 -4.79 -11.63 11.45
CA ASN A 20 -4.10 -12.20 12.61
C ASN A 20 -4.59 -13.61 12.93
N SER A 21 -5.90 -13.85 12.87
CA SER A 21 -6.50 -15.15 13.15
C SER A 21 -6.16 -16.18 12.11
N TRP A 22 -6.11 -15.75 10.84
CA TRP A 22 -5.74 -16.61 9.72
C TRP A 22 -4.25 -16.97 9.74
N GLY A 23 -3.42 -16.10 10.36
CA GLY A 23 -1.97 -16.30 10.36
C GLY A 23 -1.36 -15.92 9.02
N ALA A 24 -1.83 -14.84 8.41
CA ALA A 24 -1.26 -14.34 7.15
C ALA A 24 0.23 -14.03 7.32
N ASP A 25 1.01 -14.31 6.28
CA ASP A 25 2.46 -14.05 6.29
C ASP A 25 2.76 -12.56 6.09
N TYR A 26 1.92 -11.87 5.33
CA TYR A 26 2.04 -10.44 5.03
C TYR A 26 0.67 -9.80 4.97
N PHE A 27 0.61 -8.51 5.26
CA PHE A 27 -0.61 -7.71 5.15
C PHE A 27 -0.30 -6.53 4.24
N ILE A 28 -1.02 -6.42 3.12
CA ILE A 28 -0.83 -5.31 2.17
C ILE A 28 -2.17 -4.60 2.03
N SER A 29 -2.21 -3.33 2.40
CA SER A 29 -3.39 -2.48 2.29
C SER A 29 -3.18 -1.49 1.15
N LEU A 30 -4.16 -1.36 0.26
CA LEU A 30 -4.07 -0.48 -0.90
C LEU A 30 -5.00 0.70 -0.73
N HIS A 31 -4.46 1.90 -0.92
CA HIS A 31 -5.18 3.15 -0.75
C HIS A 31 -4.84 4.15 -1.84
N THR A 32 -5.67 5.18 -1.98
CA THR A 32 -5.33 6.38 -2.74
C THR A 32 -5.00 7.49 -1.75
N ASN A 33 -4.04 8.33 -2.11
CA ASN A 33 -3.65 9.48 -1.31
C ASN A 33 -4.45 10.71 -1.74
N ALA A 34 -4.48 11.73 -0.88
CA ALA A 34 -5.15 12.98 -1.19
C ALA A 34 -4.39 14.15 -0.56
N SER A 35 -4.48 15.31 -1.22
CA SER A 35 -3.87 16.54 -0.75
C SER A 35 -4.87 17.69 -0.91
N GLY A 36 -4.64 18.79 -0.20
CA GLY A 36 -5.40 20.04 -0.40
C GLY A 36 -5.04 20.72 -1.72
N GLU A 37 -3.96 20.33 -2.36
CA GLU A 37 -3.48 20.89 -3.62
C GLU A 37 -3.49 19.79 -4.70
N PRO A 38 -3.65 20.14 -5.99
CA PRO A 38 -3.66 19.17 -7.08
C PRO A 38 -2.26 18.75 -7.57
N THR A 39 -1.19 19.40 -7.08
CA THR A 39 0.17 19.17 -7.58
C THR A 39 0.89 17.95 -6.98
N PRO A 40 0.70 17.55 -5.71
CA PRO A 40 1.37 16.35 -5.22
C PRO A 40 1.03 15.12 -6.05
N THR A 41 2.04 14.30 -6.32
CA THR A 41 1.94 13.14 -7.20
C THR A 41 2.85 12.02 -6.71
N GLY A 42 2.51 10.80 -7.04
CA GLY A 42 3.37 9.64 -6.84
C GLY A 42 2.84 8.62 -5.84
N SER A 43 3.58 7.52 -5.76
CA SER A 43 3.26 6.39 -4.91
C SER A 43 4.12 6.40 -3.65
N GLU A 44 3.57 5.95 -2.53
CA GLU A 44 4.24 5.95 -1.24
C GLU A 44 3.89 4.68 -0.48
N ALA A 45 4.80 4.18 0.34
CA ALA A 45 4.55 3.03 1.20
C ALA A 45 4.69 3.43 2.66
N LEU A 46 3.72 3.06 3.48
CA LEU A 46 3.72 3.37 4.90
C LEU A 46 3.93 2.08 5.68
N VAL A 47 4.85 2.11 6.64
CA VAL A 47 5.21 0.97 7.49
C VAL A 47 5.28 1.38 8.94
N PHE A 48 5.20 0.39 9.84
CA PHE A 48 5.26 0.65 11.29
C PHE A 48 6.64 1.14 11.73
N SER A 49 7.69 0.53 11.18
CA SER A 49 9.08 0.84 11.57
C SER A 49 10.05 0.61 10.43
N GLN A 50 11.22 1.23 10.52
CA GLN A 50 12.33 1.05 9.59
C GLN A 50 13.65 1.00 10.36
N PRO A 51 14.58 0.10 9.97
CA PRO A 51 14.45 -0.92 8.94
C PRO A 51 13.52 -2.05 9.36
N SER A 52 12.89 -2.71 8.39
CA SER A 52 11.98 -3.82 8.67
C SER A 52 11.73 -4.64 7.40
N VAL A 53 11.20 -5.84 7.58
CA VAL A 53 10.74 -6.68 6.46
C VAL A 53 9.69 -5.93 5.64
N ALA A 54 8.75 -5.28 6.31
CA ALA A 54 7.71 -4.50 5.64
C ALA A 54 8.30 -3.37 4.77
N ALA A 55 9.35 -2.69 5.27
CA ALA A 55 10.01 -1.64 4.51
C ALA A 55 10.68 -2.19 3.25
N SER A 56 11.30 -3.36 3.32
CA SER A 56 11.92 -4.01 2.16
C SER A 56 10.89 -4.39 1.12
N LEU A 57 9.77 -4.98 1.56
CA LEU A 57 8.64 -5.31 0.68
C LEU A 57 8.07 -4.05 0.02
N GLY A 58 7.87 -3.01 0.81
CA GLY A 58 7.37 -1.71 0.31
C GLY A 58 8.31 -1.09 -0.73
N THR A 59 9.61 -1.19 -0.51
CA THR A 59 10.62 -0.69 -1.45
C THR A 59 10.49 -1.38 -2.81
N ASP A 60 10.36 -2.70 -2.81
CA ASP A 60 10.24 -3.48 -4.05
C ASP A 60 8.93 -3.14 -4.78
N ILE A 61 7.82 -3.02 -4.05
CA ILE A 61 6.53 -2.63 -4.64
C ILE A 61 6.63 -1.24 -5.27
N LEU A 62 7.20 -0.28 -4.55
CA LEU A 62 7.34 1.09 -5.07
C LEU A 62 8.23 1.17 -6.31
N GLY A 63 9.29 0.38 -6.36
CA GLY A 63 10.17 0.31 -7.52
C GLY A 63 9.40 -0.12 -8.78
N TRP A 64 8.55 -1.12 -8.65
CA TRP A 64 7.74 -1.61 -9.76
C TRP A 64 6.61 -0.64 -10.13
N LEU A 65 5.99 0.02 -9.13
CA LEU A 65 4.99 1.05 -9.42
C LEU A 65 5.60 2.19 -10.25
N ASN A 66 6.78 2.67 -9.87
CA ASN A 66 7.48 3.69 -10.64
C ASN A 66 7.80 3.20 -12.07
N ARG A 67 8.30 1.97 -12.19
CA ARG A 67 8.69 1.39 -13.48
C ARG A 67 7.51 1.26 -14.44
N LEU A 68 6.37 0.76 -13.96
CA LEU A 68 5.24 0.44 -14.83
C LEU A 68 4.29 1.62 -15.04
N THR A 69 4.10 2.46 -14.02
CA THR A 69 3.14 3.58 -14.11
C THR A 69 3.81 4.90 -14.47
N GLY A 70 5.11 5.02 -14.25
CA GLY A 70 5.83 6.27 -14.42
C GLY A 70 5.62 7.26 -13.27
N LEU A 71 4.81 6.91 -12.27
CA LEU A 71 4.58 7.80 -11.14
C LEU A 71 5.82 7.89 -10.26
N ARG A 72 6.01 9.09 -9.68
CA ARG A 72 7.12 9.34 -8.76
C ARG A 72 7.11 8.35 -7.61
N ASN A 73 8.27 7.81 -7.27
CA ASN A 73 8.47 6.99 -6.08
C ASN A 73 8.79 7.94 -4.91
N ARG A 74 7.82 8.10 -4.00
CA ARG A 74 7.95 8.98 -2.85
C ARG A 74 8.64 8.31 -1.66
N GLY A 75 8.93 7.02 -1.77
CA GLY A 75 9.68 6.28 -0.76
C GLY A 75 8.82 5.66 0.33
N VAL A 76 9.51 5.01 1.25
CA VAL A 76 8.89 4.34 2.41
C VAL A 76 8.91 5.30 3.59
N VAL A 77 7.78 5.43 4.27
CA VAL A 77 7.60 6.37 5.39
C VAL A 77 7.12 5.59 6.62
N THR A 78 7.68 5.91 7.77
CA THR A 78 7.25 5.31 9.04
C THR A 78 5.99 6.00 9.55
N ARG A 79 4.98 5.19 9.90
CA ARG A 79 3.69 5.66 10.46
C ARG A 79 3.24 4.69 11.55
N SER A 80 3.88 4.77 12.71
CA SER A 80 3.63 3.85 13.83
C SER A 80 2.24 4.00 14.47
N GLY A 81 1.54 5.09 14.17
CA GLY A 81 0.20 5.35 14.72
C GLY A 81 -0.95 4.75 13.93
N LEU A 82 -0.71 4.25 12.69
CA LEU A 82 -1.78 3.70 11.87
C LEU A 82 -2.20 2.33 12.40
N TYR A 83 -3.52 2.16 12.57
CA TYR A 83 -4.09 0.97 13.19
C TYR A 83 -3.68 -0.33 12.48
N VAL A 84 -3.82 -0.39 11.15
CA VAL A 84 -3.52 -1.60 10.38
C VAL A 84 -2.04 -1.98 10.43
N LEU A 85 -1.16 -1.01 10.67
CA LEU A 85 0.28 -1.26 10.79
C LEU A 85 0.65 -1.64 12.23
N ARG A 86 -0.03 -1.02 13.20
CA ARG A 86 0.28 -1.19 14.62
C ARG A 86 -0.27 -2.49 15.20
N LYS A 87 -1.45 -2.94 14.74
CA LYS A 87 -2.18 -4.07 15.33
C LYS A 87 -2.01 -5.39 14.59
N THR A 88 -1.44 -5.39 13.40
CA THR A 88 -1.13 -6.63 12.69
C THR A 88 0.08 -7.32 13.31
N ARG A 89 0.06 -8.66 13.34
CA ARG A 89 1.14 -9.49 13.91
C ARG A 89 2.16 -9.93 12.87
N MET A 90 1.89 -9.68 11.60
CA MET A 90 2.79 -9.97 10.50
C MET A 90 3.30 -8.66 9.90
N PRO A 91 4.35 -8.72 9.04
CA PRO A 91 4.78 -7.52 8.30
C PRO A 91 3.62 -6.91 7.53
N ALA A 92 3.41 -5.60 7.69
CA ALA A 92 2.29 -4.88 7.09
C ALA A 92 2.78 -3.64 6.37
N VAL A 93 2.29 -3.44 5.14
CA VAL A 93 2.57 -2.27 4.30
C VAL A 93 1.26 -1.67 3.85
N LEU A 94 1.09 -0.37 4.02
CA LEU A 94 0.00 0.37 3.42
C LEU A 94 0.57 1.09 2.19
N VAL A 95 0.11 0.72 1.00
CA VAL A 95 0.58 1.31 -0.25
C VAL A 95 -0.41 2.38 -0.71
N GLU A 96 0.07 3.62 -0.77
CA GLU A 96 -0.64 4.74 -1.39
C GLU A 96 -0.27 4.72 -2.87
N LEU A 97 -1.20 4.32 -3.72
CA LEU A 97 -0.94 4.09 -5.15
C LEU A 97 -0.64 5.37 -5.91
N GLY A 98 -1.31 6.45 -5.55
CA GLY A 98 -1.16 7.75 -6.17
C GLY A 98 -2.12 8.73 -5.50
N PHE A 99 -2.08 10.00 -5.91
CA PHE A 99 -2.95 11.05 -5.37
C PHE A 99 -4.22 11.16 -6.18
N ILE A 100 -5.36 10.88 -5.55
CA ILE A 100 -6.66 11.04 -6.23
C ILE A 100 -6.93 12.51 -6.58
N THR A 101 -6.28 13.44 -5.85
CA THR A 101 -6.39 14.88 -6.10
C THR A 101 -5.52 15.38 -7.24
N ASN A 102 -4.59 14.57 -7.74
CA ASN A 102 -3.78 14.90 -8.90
C ASN A 102 -4.46 14.33 -10.15
N PRO A 103 -4.83 15.16 -11.14
CA PRO A 103 -5.58 14.68 -12.31
C PRO A 103 -4.88 13.58 -13.09
N ASN A 104 -3.56 13.64 -13.22
CA ASN A 104 -2.80 12.62 -13.95
C ASN A 104 -2.78 11.29 -13.18
N ASP A 105 -2.51 11.35 -11.87
CA ASP A 105 -2.53 10.15 -11.02
C ASP A 105 -3.91 9.50 -11.05
N ALA A 106 -4.96 10.30 -10.89
CA ALA A 106 -6.33 9.81 -10.89
C ALA A 106 -6.70 9.13 -12.20
N ARG A 107 -6.29 9.72 -13.33
CA ARG A 107 -6.54 9.14 -14.66
C ARG A 107 -5.82 7.80 -14.82
N LEU A 108 -4.55 7.71 -14.40
CA LEU A 108 -3.79 6.46 -14.48
C LEU A 108 -4.43 5.37 -13.61
N MET A 109 -4.79 5.70 -12.38
CA MET A 109 -5.42 4.73 -11.47
C MET A 109 -6.77 4.25 -12.01
N SER A 110 -7.51 5.10 -12.69
CA SER A 110 -8.81 4.75 -13.26
C SER A 110 -8.68 3.97 -14.57
N ASN A 111 -7.85 4.45 -15.50
CA ASN A 111 -7.77 3.89 -16.86
C ASN A 111 -6.77 2.74 -16.99
N ASP A 112 -5.70 2.76 -16.20
CA ASP A 112 -4.61 1.80 -16.31
C ASP A 112 -4.40 1.04 -15.02
N HIS A 113 -5.48 0.69 -14.33
CA HIS A 113 -5.41 0.02 -13.03
C HIS A 113 -4.69 -1.33 -13.10
N GLU A 114 -4.67 -2.00 -14.27
CA GLU A 114 -3.92 -3.25 -14.44
C GLU A 114 -2.43 -3.06 -14.24
N LEU A 115 -1.88 -1.90 -14.58
CA LEU A 115 -0.45 -1.62 -14.37
C LEU A 115 -0.13 -1.57 -12.87
N PHE A 116 -1.03 -1.02 -12.07
CA PHE A 116 -0.85 -0.99 -10.62
C PHE A 116 -0.89 -2.39 -10.04
N ALA A 117 -1.85 -3.20 -10.48
CA ALA A 117 -1.95 -4.59 -10.01
C ALA A 117 -0.71 -5.40 -10.39
N GLU A 118 -0.23 -5.25 -11.63
CA GLU A 118 0.98 -5.93 -12.10
C GLU A 118 2.21 -5.50 -11.31
N ALA A 119 2.34 -4.20 -11.03
CA ALA A 119 3.45 -3.66 -10.26
C ALA A 119 3.50 -4.23 -8.84
N ILE A 120 2.35 -4.29 -8.17
CA ILE A 120 2.25 -4.85 -6.83
C ILE A 120 2.63 -6.33 -6.85
N TYR A 121 2.09 -7.08 -7.82
CA TYR A 121 2.40 -8.51 -8.01
C TYR A 121 3.90 -8.72 -8.21
N ASN A 122 4.51 -7.97 -9.12
CA ASN A 122 5.94 -8.08 -9.40
C ASN A 122 6.79 -7.68 -8.20
N GLY A 123 6.38 -6.66 -7.45
CA GLY A 123 7.07 -6.24 -6.24
C GLY A 123 7.08 -7.34 -5.18
N ILE A 124 5.96 -8.00 -4.99
CA ILE A 124 5.85 -9.13 -4.06
C ILE A 124 6.76 -10.27 -4.53
N LEU A 125 6.71 -10.62 -5.81
CA LEU A 125 7.54 -11.69 -6.37
C LEU A 125 9.03 -11.38 -6.21
N GLU A 126 9.43 -10.14 -6.50
CA GLU A 126 10.82 -9.73 -6.36
C GLU A 126 11.27 -9.84 -4.90
N TYR A 127 10.45 -9.37 -3.97
CA TYR A 127 10.75 -9.48 -2.56
C TYR A 127 10.93 -10.95 -2.13
N LEU A 128 10.09 -11.84 -2.65
CA LEU A 128 10.16 -13.28 -2.34
C LEU A 128 11.27 -14.02 -3.11
N GLY A 129 11.99 -13.33 -3.99
CA GLY A 129 13.05 -13.96 -4.80
C GLY A 129 12.51 -14.83 -5.91
N LEU A 130 11.29 -14.61 -6.36
CA LEU A 130 10.62 -15.40 -7.40
C LEU A 130 10.58 -14.73 -8.77
N LEU A 131 11.18 -13.56 -8.88
CA LEU A 131 11.18 -12.80 -10.12
C LEU A 131 12.58 -12.74 -10.71
#